data_c58fc93bbb99f75416bfbdd91ab4eb15
#
_entry.id   c58fc93bbb99f75416bfbdd91ab4eb15
#
_cell.length_a   1.000
_cell.length_b   1.000
_cell.length_c   1.000
_cell.angle_alpha   90.00
_cell.angle_beta   90.00
_cell.angle_gamma   90.00
#
_symmetry.space_group_name_H-M   'P 1'
#
loop_
_entity.id
_entity.type
_entity.pdbx_description
1 polymer ?
#
loop_
_entity_poly.entity_id
_entity_poly.type
_entity_poly.pdbx_seq_one_letter_code
_entity_poly.pdbx_strand_id
1 'polypeptide(L)'
;MRAMLIVLVFAAAQALAQGLEQREAAEFENRAMADIVDCVVQGLPEDWYRATIEINLDKPFDETGSVRYGFARREDEPPVEPFQPCDVKRPARTLIELRSRLPRDKQGWIGIQVTVLKDGRFGIRYGYPKPNP
;
A
#
# COMPACT_ATOMS: atom_id res chain seq x y z
N MET A 1 15.32 -38.04 -24.51
CA MET A 1 14.18 -38.19 -23.60
C MET A 1 14.50 -37.85 -22.15
N ARG A 2 15.62 -38.29 -21.60
CA ARG A 2 15.99 -37.94 -20.21
C ARG A 2 16.23 -36.44 -19.95
N ALA A 3 16.80 -35.73 -20.95
CA ALA A 3 17.03 -34.28 -20.85
C ALA A 3 15.72 -33.47 -20.83
N MET A 4 14.67 -33.94 -21.48
CA MET A 4 13.38 -33.28 -21.55
C MET A 4 12.62 -33.37 -20.23
N LEU A 5 12.77 -34.47 -19.49
CA LEU A 5 12.18 -34.65 -18.15
C LEU A 5 12.82 -33.73 -17.10
N ILE A 6 14.14 -33.51 -17.18
CA ILE A 6 14.86 -32.62 -16.27
C ILE A 6 14.41 -31.16 -16.45
N VAL A 7 14.17 -30.74 -17.71
CA VAL A 7 13.71 -29.38 -18.03
C VAL A 7 12.29 -29.14 -17.47
N LEU A 8 11.40 -30.13 -17.57
CA LEU A 8 10.04 -30.03 -17.03
C LEU A 8 10.01 -29.93 -15.50
N VAL A 9 10.86 -30.68 -14.80
CA VAL A 9 10.97 -30.62 -13.35
C VAL A 9 11.51 -29.26 -12.88
N PHE A 10 12.47 -28.68 -13.62
CA PHE A 10 13.03 -27.38 -13.32
C PHE A 10 11.99 -26.26 -13.51
N ALA A 11 11.19 -26.29 -14.56
CA ALA A 11 10.14 -25.32 -14.82
C ALA A 11 9.04 -25.36 -13.72
N ALA A 12 8.66 -26.56 -13.28
CA ALA A 12 7.68 -26.72 -12.21
C ALA A 12 8.19 -26.17 -10.86
N ALA A 13 9.47 -26.40 -10.53
CA ALA A 13 10.08 -25.88 -9.31
C ALA A 13 10.13 -24.34 -9.31
N GLN A 14 10.45 -23.73 -10.45
CA GLN A 14 10.47 -22.26 -10.59
C GLN A 14 9.07 -21.67 -10.45
N ALA A 15 8.06 -22.29 -11.05
CA ALA A 15 6.66 -21.83 -10.94
C ALA A 15 6.16 -21.91 -9.50
N LEU A 16 6.51 -22.95 -8.76
CA LEU A 16 6.15 -23.08 -7.34
C LEU A 16 6.85 -22.02 -6.48
N ALA A 17 8.15 -21.76 -6.71
CA ALA A 17 8.89 -20.75 -5.98
C ALA A 17 8.30 -19.36 -6.21
N GLN A 18 7.95 -18.99 -7.46
CA GLN A 18 7.30 -17.73 -7.78
C GLN A 18 5.93 -17.61 -7.13
N GLY A 19 5.14 -18.69 -7.09
CA GLY A 19 3.86 -18.71 -6.43
C GLY A 19 3.96 -18.48 -4.92
N LEU A 20 4.98 -19.04 -4.26
CA LEU A 20 5.25 -18.84 -2.84
C LEU A 20 5.66 -17.39 -2.55
N GLU A 21 6.55 -16.81 -3.34
CA GLU A 21 6.98 -15.42 -3.20
C GLU A 21 5.79 -14.45 -3.34
N GLN A 22 4.92 -14.68 -4.31
CA GLN A 22 3.73 -13.86 -4.50
C GLN A 22 2.77 -13.96 -3.32
N ARG A 23 2.58 -15.15 -2.75
CA ARG A 23 1.74 -15.35 -1.57
C ARG A 23 2.31 -14.63 -0.35
N GLU A 24 3.60 -14.74 -0.11
CA GLU A 24 4.27 -14.06 1.00
C GLU A 24 4.15 -12.54 0.88
N ALA A 25 4.33 -12.00 -0.33
CA ALA A 25 4.17 -10.57 -0.58
C ALA A 25 2.73 -10.11 -0.32
N ALA A 26 1.73 -10.88 -0.79
CA ALA A 26 0.32 -10.56 -0.56
C ALA A 26 -0.05 -10.63 0.93
N GLU A 27 0.45 -11.62 1.65
CA GLU A 27 0.22 -11.73 3.10
C GLU A 27 0.85 -10.57 3.86
N PHE A 28 2.07 -10.16 3.49
CA PHE A 28 2.73 -9.01 4.08
C PHE A 28 1.92 -7.74 3.85
N GLU A 29 1.47 -7.51 2.62
CA GLU A 29 0.64 -6.35 2.27
C GLU A 29 -0.66 -6.35 3.07
N ASN A 30 -1.35 -7.48 3.17
CA ASN A 30 -2.59 -7.59 3.92
C ASN A 30 -2.40 -7.29 5.40
N ARG A 31 -1.34 -7.79 6.02
CA ARG A 31 -1.03 -7.50 7.43
C ARG A 31 -0.69 -6.03 7.64
N ALA A 32 0.09 -5.46 6.74
CA ALA A 32 0.45 -4.05 6.79
C ALA A 32 -0.79 -3.16 6.69
N MET A 33 -1.69 -3.49 5.76
CA MET A 33 -2.91 -2.74 5.56
C MET A 33 -3.88 -2.90 6.74
N ALA A 34 -3.98 -4.08 7.33
CA ALA A 34 -4.80 -4.29 8.52
C ALA A 34 -4.31 -3.40 9.67
N ASP A 35 -3.00 -3.29 9.86
CA ASP A 35 -2.41 -2.42 10.88
C ASP A 35 -2.72 -0.94 10.62
N ILE A 36 -2.62 -0.51 9.36
CA ILE A 36 -2.96 0.86 8.96
C ILE A 36 -4.44 1.14 9.22
N VAL A 37 -5.33 0.26 8.81
CA VAL A 37 -6.77 0.40 8.99
C VAL A 37 -7.11 0.53 10.48
N ASP A 38 -6.57 -0.33 11.33
CA ASP A 38 -6.78 -0.27 12.78
C ASP A 38 -6.37 1.08 13.36
N CYS A 39 -5.22 1.59 12.94
CA CYS A 39 -4.71 2.87 13.41
C CYS A 39 -5.57 4.05 12.95
N VAL A 40 -6.01 4.03 11.69
CA VAL A 40 -6.84 5.06 11.08
C VAL A 40 -8.21 5.12 11.76
N VAL A 41 -8.85 3.96 11.92
CA VAL A 41 -10.21 3.90 12.49
C VAL A 41 -10.28 4.47 13.90
N GLN A 42 -9.23 4.32 14.68
CA GLN A 42 -9.19 4.88 16.04
C GLN A 42 -9.35 6.40 16.09
N GLY A 43 -8.99 7.10 15.01
CA GLY A 43 -9.09 8.56 14.94
C GLY A 43 -10.35 9.07 14.25
N LEU A 44 -11.21 8.19 13.75
CA LEU A 44 -12.38 8.56 12.97
C LEU A 44 -13.65 8.63 13.83
N PRO A 45 -14.58 9.58 13.55
CA PRO A 45 -15.88 9.60 14.21
C PRO A 45 -16.77 8.45 13.72
N GLU A 46 -17.81 8.12 14.48
CA GLU A 46 -18.68 6.98 14.15
C GLU A 46 -19.37 7.09 12.78
N ASP A 47 -19.63 8.31 12.32
CA ASP A 47 -20.35 8.57 11.06
C ASP A 47 -19.45 8.74 9.85
N TRP A 48 -18.19 8.31 9.94
CA TRP A 48 -17.30 8.37 8.78
C TRP A 48 -17.75 7.36 7.70
N TYR A 49 -17.53 7.73 6.46
CA TYR A 49 -17.84 6.88 5.31
C TYR A 49 -16.58 6.37 4.62
N ARG A 50 -15.65 7.27 4.36
CA ARG A 50 -14.40 6.99 3.63
C ARG A 50 -13.28 7.82 4.22
N ALA A 51 -12.12 7.20 4.40
CA ALA A 51 -10.92 7.89 4.87
C ALA A 51 -9.79 7.73 3.86
N THR A 52 -8.95 8.74 3.77
CA THR A 52 -7.77 8.71 2.87
C THR A 52 -6.53 9.08 3.64
N ILE A 53 -5.43 8.45 3.23
CA ILE A 53 -4.08 8.80 3.63
C ILE A 53 -3.34 9.19 2.37
N GLU A 54 -2.78 10.39 2.34
CA GLU A 54 -1.96 10.85 1.22
C GLU A 54 -0.54 11.09 1.69
N ILE A 55 0.41 10.46 1.05
CA ILE A 55 1.84 10.66 1.30
C ILE A 55 2.46 11.24 0.04
N ASN A 56 3.23 12.29 0.19
CA ASN A 56 3.99 12.91 -0.89
C ASN A 56 5.45 13.01 -0.47
N LEU A 57 6.33 12.41 -1.26
CA LEU A 57 7.77 12.47 -1.07
C LEU A 57 8.35 13.52 -2.02
N ASP A 58 9.43 14.18 -1.62
CA ASP A 58 10.08 15.17 -2.46
C ASP A 58 10.77 14.53 -3.67
N LYS A 59 11.29 13.33 -3.48
CA LYS A 59 11.95 12.56 -4.55
C LYS A 59 11.83 11.07 -4.29
N PRO A 60 12.05 10.23 -5.31
CA PRO A 60 11.98 8.77 -5.11
C PRO A 60 12.93 8.30 -4.00
N PHE A 61 12.49 7.29 -3.28
CA PHE A 61 13.23 6.63 -2.20
C PHE A 61 13.46 7.48 -0.94
N ASP A 62 12.92 8.69 -0.87
CA ASP A 62 12.95 9.45 0.37
C ASP A 62 12.15 8.73 1.47
N GLU A 63 12.53 8.97 2.71
CA GLU A 63 11.81 8.51 3.89
C GLU A 63 11.06 9.66 4.57
N THR A 64 11.20 10.85 4.04
CA THR A 64 10.56 12.07 4.54
C THR A 64 9.69 12.70 3.46
N GLY A 65 8.65 13.37 3.90
CA GLY A 65 7.71 14.04 3.02
C GLY A 65 6.52 14.53 3.83
N SER A 66 5.42 14.82 3.16
CA SER A 66 4.18 15.23 3.82
C SER A 66 3.19 14.08 3.89
N VAL A 67 2.45 14.02 4.98
CA VAL A 67 1.37 13.04 5.19
C VAL A 67 0.11 13.81 5.53
N ARG A 68 -0.97 13.48 4.84
CA ARG A 68 -2.29 14.09 5.06
C ARG A 68 -3.31 13.00 5.35
N TYR A 69 -4.12 13.23 6.39
CA TYR A 69 -5.23 12.36 6.75
C TYR A 69 -6.53 13.13 6.58
N GLY A 70 -7.46 12.56 5.82
CA GLY A 70 -8.75 13.18 5.59
C GLY A 70 -9.87 12.14 5.53
N PHE A 71 -11.10 12.55 5.82
CA PHE A 71 -12.25 11.67 5.74
C PHE A 71 -13.46 12.41 5.18
N ALA A 72 -14.41 11.63 4.68
CA ALA A 72 -15.72 12.07 4.24
C ALA A 72 -16.79 11.35 5.06
N ARG A 73 -17.91 12.03 5.29
CA ARG A 73 -19.07 11.47 6.00
C ARG A 73 -20.09 10.88 5.06
N ARG A 74 -20.06 11.25 3.78
CA ARG A 74 -20.97 10.81 2.74
C ARG A 74 -20.24 10.39 1.48
N GLU A 75 -20.90 9.58 0.68
CA GLU A 75 -20.35 9.05 -0.57
C GLU A 75 -19.98 10.14 -1.58
N ASP A 76 -20.78 11.19 -1.65
CA ASP A 76 -20.63 12.28 -2.61
C ASP A 76 -19.70 13.41 -2.15
N GLU A 77 -19.13 13.30 -0.96
CA GLU A 77 -18.23 14.30 -0.41
C GLU A 77 -16.77 13.92 -0.64
N PRO A 78 -15.88 14.89 -0.94
CA PRO A 78 -14.45 14.64 -0.93
C PRO A 78 -13.93 14.40 0.50
N PRO A 79 -12.91 13.57 0.69
CA PRO A 79 -12.39 13.24 2.02
C PRO A 79 -11.44 14.33 2.53
N VAL A 80 -11.99 15.50 2.84
CA VAL A 80 -11.20 16.69 3.19
C VAL A 80 -11.24 17.06 4.67
N GLU A 81 -12.13 16.47 5.47
CA GLU A 81 -12.13 16.73 6.91
C GLU A 81 -10.89 16.10 7.56
N PRO A 82 -10.06 16.89 8.26
CA PRO A 82 -8.85 16.33 8.86
C PRO A 82 -9.17 15.46 10.07
N PHE A 83 -8.35 14.45 10.30
CA PHE A 83 -8.40 13.64 11.52
C PHE A 83 -6.99 13.17 11.88
N GLN A 84 -6.83 12.71 13.12
CA GLN A 84 -5.57 12.14 13.57
C GLN A 84 -5.74 10.65 13.80
N PRO A 85 -4.94 9.78 13.14
CA PRO A 85 -4.96 8.36 13.44
C PRO A 85 -4.39 8.07 14.82
N CYS A 86 -4.30 6.80 15.21
CA CYS A 86 -3.75 6.41 16.52
C CYS A 86 -2.33 6.97 16.75
N ASP A 87 -1.57 7.10 15.68
CA ASP A 87 -0.21 7.65 15.65
C ASP A 87 0.00 8.25 14.25
N VAL A 88 0.35 9.54 14.18
CA VAL A 88 0.46 10.26 12.90
C VAL A 88 1.60 9.75 12.01
N LYS A 89 2.60 9.10 12.59
CA LYS A 89 3.77 8.59 11.84
C LYS A 89 3.64 7.12 11.44
N ARG A 90 2.82 6.36 12.15
CA ARG A 90 2.75 4.90 11.98
C ARG A 90 2.27 4.45 10.61
N PRO A 91 1.16 4.97 10.05
CA PRO A 91 0.74 4.55 8.70
C PRO A 91 1.78 4.85 7.62
N ALA A 92 2.42 6.02 7.67
CA ALA A 92 3.45 6.39 6.70
C ALA A 92 4.66 5.46 6.81
N ARG A 93 5.10 5.15 8.02
CA ARG A 93 6.22 4.22 8.25
C ARG A 93 5.92 2.84 7.67
N THR A 94 4.72 2.33 7.91
CA THR A 94 4.29 1.03 7.39
C THR A 94 4.27 1.01 5.86
N LEU A 95 3.79 2.09 5.22
CA LEU A 95 3.76 2.20 3.76
C LEU A 95 5.17 2.29 3.17
N ILE A 96 6.09 2.98 3.83
CA ILE A 96 7.48 3.04 3.40
C ILE A 96 8.16 1.67 3.51
N GLU A 97 7.90 0.93 4.58
CA GLU A 97 8.37 -0.46 4.71
C GLU A 97 7.82 -1.35 3.60
N LEU A 98 6.54 -1.20 3.26
CA LEU A 98 5.91 -1.95 2.18
C LEU A 98 6.57 -1.69 0.83
N ARG A 99 7.16 -0.51 0.62
CA ARG A 99 7.88 -0.16 -0.60
C ARG A 99 8.94 -1.19 -0.98
N SER A 100 9.68 -1.69 0.00
CA SER A 100 10.74 -2.68 -0.24
C SER A 100 10.23 -4.02 -0.76
N ARG A 101 8.93 -4.29 -0.62
CA ARG A 101 8.28 -5.52 -1.09
C ARG A 101 7.71 -5.40 -2.49
N LEU A 102 7.68 -4.20 -3.04
CA LEU A 102 7.23 -3.98 -4.42
C LEU A 102 8.31 -4.45 -5.41
N PRO A 103 7.92 -4.80 -6.65
CA PRO A 103 8.88 -4.98 -7.73
C PRO A 103 9.77 -3.74 -7.87
N ARG A 104 11.04 -3.93 -8.27
CA ARG A 104 12.01 -2.83 -8.32
C ARG A 104 11.56 -1.65 -9.16
N ASP A 105 10.93 -1.92 -10.29
CA ASP A 105 10.43 -0.87 -11.19
C ASP A 105 9.27 -0.09 -10.59
N LYS A 106 8.68 -0.55 -9.49
CA LYS A 106 7.56 0.10 -8.82
C LYS A 106 7.93 0.74 -7.48
N GLN A 107 9.17 0.59 -7.04
CA GLN A 107 9.61 1.14 -5.75
C GLN A 107 9.84 2.65 -5.77
N GLY A 108 9.96 3.27 -6.94
CA GLY A 108 10.29 4.69 -7.07
C GLY A 108 9.09 5.65 -7.02
N TRP A 109 8.04 5.30 -6.28
CA TRP A 109 6.89 6.19 -6.14
C TRP A 109 7.24 7.45 -5.33
N ILE A 110 6.60 8.57 -5.67
CA ILE A 110 6.70 9.82 -4.93
C ILE A 110 5.39 10.23 -4.27
N GLY A 111 4.31 9.56 -4.63
CA GLY A 111 3.01 9.76 -4.00
C GLY A 111 2.33 8.43 -3.76
N ILE A 112 1.57 8.36 -2.69
CA ILE A 112 0.72 7.20 -2.39
C ILE A 112 -0.58 7.71 -1.79
N GLN A 113 -1.69 7.18 -2.27
CA GLN A 113 -3.01 7.45 -1.72
C GLN A 113 -3.65 6.14 -1.31
N VAL A 114 -3.96 6.02 -0.03
CA VAL A 114 -4.70 4.88 0.50
C VAL A 114 -6.12 5.34 0.80
N THR A 115 -7.10 4.60 0.29
CA THR A 115 -8.51 4.83 0.58
C THR A 115 -9.04 3.67 1.40
N VAL A 116 -9.67 3.97 2.52
CA VAL A 116 -10.25 2.97 3.42
C VAL A 116 -11.76 3.21 3.49
N LEU A 117 -12.52 2.15 3.35
CA LEU A 117 -13.97 2.16 3.49
C LEU A 117 -14.37 1.56 4.84
N LYS A 118 -15.56 1.92 5.32
CA LYS A 118 -16.05 1.53 6.65
C LYS A 118 -16.17 0.01 6.82
N ASP A 119 -16.39 -0.72 5.73
CA ASP A 119 -16.44 -2.19 5.74
C ASP A 119 -15.06 -2.87 5.77
N GLY A 120 -13.98 -2.08 5.84
CA GLY A 120 -12.61 -2.59 5.88
C GLY A 120 -11.96 -2.76 4.51
N ARG A 121 -12.69 -2.55 3.41
CA ARG A 121 -12.07 -2.57 2.08
C ARG A 121 -11.15 -1.39 1.92
N PHE A 122 -10.09 -1.58 1.16
CA PHE A 122 -9.11 -0.53 0.91
C PHE A 122 -8.62 -0.59 -0.53
N GLY A 123 -8.10 0.54 -0.99
CA GLY A 123 -7.41 0.65 -2.28
C GLY A 123 -6.14 1.45 -2.10
N ILE A 124 -5.13 1.15 -2.90
CA ILE A 124 -3.86 1.87 -2.91
C ILE A 124 -3.60 2.37 -4.33
N ARG A 125 -3.24 3.65 -4.43
CA ARG A 125 -2.84 4.27 -5.70
C ARG A 125 -1.46 4.85 -5.53
N TYR A 126 -0.54 4.49 -6.45
CA TYR A 126 0.83 5.00 -6.46
C TYR A 126 0.99 6.08 -7.53
N GLY A 127 1.73 7.12 -7.20
CA GLY A 127 2.12 8.16 -8.13
C GLY A 127 3.63 8.13 -8.36
N TYR A 128 4.04 8.20 -9.62
CA TYR A 128 5.43 8.14 -10.03
C TYR A 128 5.85 9.45 -10.67
N PRO A 129 7.16 9.81 -10.63
CA PRO A 129 7.63 11.00 -11.34
C PRO A 129 7.30 10.89 -12.82
N LYS A 130 6.92 12.03 -13.44
CA LYS A 130 6.74 12.06 -14.89
C LYS A 130 8.09 11.90 -15.56
N PRO A 131 8.19 11.09 -16.63
CA PRO A 131 9.44 11.02 -17.39
C PRO A 131 9.77 12.40 -17.96
N ASN A 132 11.05 12.77 -17.91
CA ASN A 132 11.50 14.02 -18.53
C ASN A 132 11.23 14.00 -20.03
N PRO A 133 10.68 15.11 -20.61
CA PRO A 133 10.45 15.17 -22.05
C PRO A 133 11.73 15.13 -22.87
#